data_521694e43daca29833f724a5c0186f99
#
_entry.id   521694e43daca29833f724a5c0186f99
#
_cell.length_a   1.000
_cell.length_b   1.000
_cell.length_c   1.000
_cell.angle_alpha   90.00
_cell.angle_beta   90.00
_cell.angle_gamma   90.00
#
_symmetry.space_group_name_H-M   'P 1'
#
loop_
_entity.id
_entity.type
_entity.pdbx_description
1 polymer ?
#
loop_
_entity_poly.entity_id
_entity_poly.type
_entity_poly.pdbx_seq_one_letter_code
_entity_poly.pdbx_strand_id
1 'polypeptide(L)'
;LYSECEMQYQTIDLKSERIDVNWDTATLTSYGVQDTVHKDSVVGKPILQDGGDKYYGERIDYNFRTQKGRIVLATTQMDNGYYEGETIKKISRDELFISNGRYTTCDAPQPHFYFESPKMKVYVRDILVAEPVYLYISDVPVFALPFGIFPSHGGRASGIISPAYGRDMDYGWYLSHLGYY
;
A
#
# COMPACT_ATOMS: atom_id res chain seq x y z
N LEU A 1 -25.28 2.16 10.08
CA LEU A 1 -25.15 0.75 10.43
C LEU A 1 -24.13 0.61 11.55
N TYR A 2 -24.42 -0.24 12.52
CA TYR A 2 -23.59 -0.47 13.71
C TYR A 2 -23.47 -1.98 13.95
N SER A 3 -22.27 -2.41 14.38
CA SER A 3 -21.89 -3.79 14.72
C SER A 3 -21.83 -4.73 13.51
N GLU A 4 -20.62 -5.20 13.21
CA GLU A 4 -20.32 -6.14 12.11
C GLU A 4 -21.03 -5.80 10.79
N CYS A 5 -20.94 -4.52 10.40
CA CYS A 5 -21.58 -4.04 9.18
C CYS A 5 -20.88 -4.60 7.95
N GLU A 6 -21.66 -5.14 7.04
CA GLU A 6 -21.22 -5.55 5.71
C GLU A 6 -22.04 -4.80 4.67
N MET A 7 -21.35 -4.24 3.67
CA MET A 7 -21.96 -3.52 2.57
C MET A 7 -21.34 -3.96 1.26
N GLN A 8 -22.18 -4.39 0.35
CA GLN A 8 -21.77 -4.79 -0.99
C GLN A 8 -22.33 -3.83 -2.03
N TYR A 9 -21.45 -3.34 -2.90
CA TYR A 9 -21.83 -2.45 -4.01
C TYR A 9 -20.96 -2.74 -5.23
N GLN A 10 -21.53 -3.26 -6.31
CA GLN A 10 -20.83 -3.72 -7.52
C GLN A 10 -19.70 -4.72 -7.18
N THR A 11 -18.44 -4.33 -7.39
CA THR A 11 -17.24 -5.13 -7.09
C THR A 11 -16.66 -4.87 -5.71
N ILE A 12 -17.26 -3.95 -4.97
CA ILE A 12 -16.79 -3.49 -3.67
C ILE A 12 -17.54 -4.24 -2.58
N ASP A 13 -16.78 -4.86 -1.69
CA ASP A 13 -17.25 -5.46 -0.45
C ASP A 13 -16.54 -4.74 0.72
N LEU A 14 -17.31 -4.13 1.60
CA LEU A 14 -16.83 -3.36 2.73
C LEU A 14 -17.35 -3.94 4.02
N LYS A 15 -16.43 -4.32 4.91
CA LYS A 15 -16.71 -4.80 6.27
C LYS A 15 -16.16 -3.83 7.29
N SER A 16 -16.95 -3.49 8.30
CA SER A 16 -16.54 -2.57 9.36
C SER A 16 -17.52 -2.61 10.54
N GLU A 17 -17.09 -2.15 11.71
CA GLU A 17 -17.97 -2.02 12.86
C GLU A 17 -19.02 -0.92 12.65
N ARG A 18 -18.65 0.17 11.96
CA ARG A 18 -19.56 1.27 11.68
C ARG A 18 -19.46 1.77 10.26
N ILE A 19 -20.59 1.92 9.60
CA ILE A 19 -20.74 2.46 8.26
C ILE A 19 -21.81 3.56 8.27
N ASP A 20 -21.41 4.79 7.96
CA ASP A 20 -22.28 5.94 7.79
C ASP A 20 -22.42 6.26 6.30
N VAL A 21 -23.65 6.30 5.79
CA VAL A 21 -23.97 6.59 4.39
C VAL A 21 -24.74 7.88 4.30
N ASN A 22 -24.25 8.80 3.49
CA ASN A 22 -24.93 10.02 3.13
C ASN A 22 -25.37 9.96 1.65
N TRP A 23 -26.67 9.84 1.43
CA TRP A 23 -27.23 9.69 0.10
C TRP A 23 -27.21 10.99 -0.72
N ASP A 24 -27.30 12.16 -0.07
CA ASP A 24 -27.28 13.48 -0.76
C ASP A 24 -25.94 13.73 -1.41
N THR A 25 -24.85 13.46 -0.68
CA THR A 25 -23.47 13.61 -1.16
C THR A 25 -22.94 12.36 -1.86
N ALA A 26 -23.71 11.25 -1.84
CA ALA A 26 -23.31 9.93 -2.32
C ALA A 26 -21.98 9.46 -1.71
N THR A 27 -21.80 9.70 -0.41
CA THR A 27 -20.59 9.35 0.32
C THR A 27 -20.85 8.30 1.39
N LEU A 28 -19.90 7.40 1.52
CA LEU A 28 -19.82 6.40 2.57
C LEU A 28 -18.57 6.69 3.40
N THR A 29 -18.73 6.64 4.72
CA THR A 29 -17.62 6.69 5.67
C THR A 29 -17.70 5.45 6.56
N SER A 30 -16.59 4.75 6.66
CA SER A 30 -16.46 3.51 7.45
C SER A 30 -15.29 3.63 8.40
N TYR A 31 -15.47 3.20 9.63
CA TYR A 31 -14.45 3.23 10.67
C TYR A 31 -14.73 2.20 11.78
N GLY A 32 -13.65 1.79 12.46
CA GLY A 32 -13.74 0.96 13.63
C GLY A 32 -14.28 1.74 14.83
N VAL A 33 -14.70 1.03 15.87
CA VAL A 33 -15.18 1.63 17.12
C VAL A 33 -14.22 1.27 18.24
N GLN A 34 -14.09 2.19 19.20
CA GLN A 34 -13.27 1.95 20.38
C GLN A 34 -13.82 0.78 21.19
N ASP A 35 -12.97 -0.15 21.56
CA ASP A 35 -13.36 -1.31 22.38
C ASP A 35 -13.86 -0.83 23.73
N THR A 36 -15.03 -1.33 24.15
CA THR A 36 -15.64 -1.01 25.45
C THR A 36 -14.90 -1.63 26.62
N VAL A 37 -14.15 -2.71 26.39
CA VAL A 37 -13.38 -3.45 27.40
C VAL A 37 -11.94 -2.97 27.45
N HIS A 38 -11.30 -2.81 26.30
CA HIS A 38 -9.93 -2.34 26.14
C HIS A 38 -9.93 -0.96 25.47
N LYS A 39 -10.03 0.09 26.26
CA LYS A 39 -10.17 1.49 25.77
C LYS A 39 -9.04 1.98 24.85
N ASP A 40 -7.91 1.29 24.81
CA ASP A 40 -6.76 1.62 23.99
C ASP A 40 -6.77 0.88 22.62
N SER A 41 -7.77 0.05 22.37
CA SER A 41 -7.91 -0.71 21.12
C SER A 41 -9.13 -0.30 20.31
N VAL A 42 -9.00 -0.36 18.98
CA VAL A 42 -10.09 -0.13 18.03
C VAL A 42 -10.45 -1.47 17.40
N VAL A 43 -11.71 -1.88 17.54
CA VAL A 43 -12.26 -3.11 16.96
C VAL A 43 -13.01 -2.82 15.67
N GLY A 44 -13.10 -3.82 14.79
CA GLY A 44 -13.85 -3.75 13.55
C GLY A 44 -13.32 -2.69 12.57
N LYS A 45 -11.99 -2.54 12.48
CA LYS A 45 -11.37 -1.66 11.49
C LYS A 45 -11.86 -2.01 10.09
N PRO A 46 -12.09 -1.00 9.22
CA PRO A 46 -12.61 -1.23 7.89
C PRO A 46 -11.71 -2.12 7.04
N ILE A 47 -12.34 -3.04 6.33
CA ILE A 47 -11.72 -3.88 5.31
C ILE A 47 -12.51 -3.68 4.03
N LEU A 48 -11.86 -3.12 3.01
CA LEU A 48 -12.44 -2.93 1.69
C LEU A 48 -11.82 -3.96 0.74
N GLN A 49 -12.66 -4.70 0.04
CA GLN A 49 -12.26 -5.56 -1.06
C GLN A 49 -12.82 -5.00 -2.37
N ASP A 50 -11.98 -4.81 -3.38
CA ASP A 50 -12.40 -4.34 -4.70
C ASP A 50 -11.64 -5.11 -5.79
N GLY A 51 -12.37 -5.90 -6.57
CA GLY A 51 -11.83 -6.64 -7.70
C GLY A 51 -10.73 -7.66 -7.37
N GLY A 52 -10.62 -8.11 -6.12
CA GLY A 52 -9.59 -9.05 -5.64
C GLY A 52 -8.52 -8.40 -4.75
N ASP A 53 -8.35 -7.09 -4.81
CA ASP A 53 -7.43 -6.34 -3.97
C ASP A 53 -8.08 -6.04 -2.61
N LYS A 54 -7.31 -6.19 -1.52
CA LYS A 54 -7.79 -5.94 -0.16
C LYS A 54 -7.08 -4.72 0.42
N TYR A 55 -7.87 -3.84 0.98
CA TYR A 55 -7.42 -2.61 1.62
C TYR A 55 -7.84 -2.62 3.09
N TYR A 56 -6.90 -2.43 3.98
CA TYR A 56 -7.12 -2.30 5.41
C TYR A 56 -6.82 -0.85 5.80
N GLY A 57 -7.60 -0.29 6.71
CA GLY A 57 -7.37 1.08 7.15
C GLY A 57 -8.06 1.37 8.47
N GLU A 58 -7.83 2.54 9.03
CA GLU A 58 -8.57 3.00 10.21
C GLU A 58 -9.87 3.70 9.84
N ARG A 59 -9.86 4.34 8.68
CA ARG A 59 -11.03 5.00 8.12
C ARG A 59 -11.03 4.89 6.61
N ILE A 60 -12.19 4.60 6.03
CA ILE A 60 -12.43 4.57 4.60
C ILE A 60 -13.55 5.56 4.27
N ASP A 61 -13.25 6.54 3.42
CA ASP A 61 -14.23 7.43 2.80
C ASP A 61 -14.35 7.06 1.32
N TYR A 62 -15.53 6.80 0.83
CA TYR A 62 -15.78 6.45 -0.57
C TYR A 62 -16.98 7.21 -1.13
N ASN A 63 -16.85 7.70 -2.35
CA ASN A 63 -17.94 8.37 -3.06
C ASN A 63 -18.42 7.51 -4.22
N PHE A 64 -19.66 7.02 -4.15
CA PHE A 64 -20.21 6.09 -5.17
C PHE A 64 -20.45 6.77 -6.53
N ARG A 65 -20.68 8.10 -6.56
CA ARG A 65 -20.94 8.82 -7.80
C ARG A 65 -19.67 9.06 -8.60
N THR A 66 -18.58 9.41 -7.91
CA THR A 66 -17.28 9.68 -8.54
C THR A 66 -16.36 8.47 -8.57
N GLN A 67 -16.71 7.41 -7.85
CA GLN A 67 -15.91 6.18 -7.64
C GLN A 67 -14.51 6.47 -7.06
N LYS A 68 -14.37 7.57 -6.32
CA LYS A 68 -13.13 7.96 -5.65
C LYS A 68 -13.19 7.56 -4.19
N GLY A 69 -12.06 7.12 -3.68
CA GLY A 69 -11.93 6.70 -2.28
C GLY A 69 -10.69 7.27 -1.61
N ARG A 70 -10.75 7.34 -0.29
CA ARG A 70 -9.62 7.69 0.59
C ARG A 70 -9.59 6.72 1.75
N ILE A 71 -8.42 6.17 2.03
CA ILE A 71 -8.18 5.28 3.16
C ILE A 71 -7.07 5.92 4.01
N VAL A 72 -7.32 6.03 5.30
CA VAL A 72 -6.37 6.61 6.27
C VAL A 72 -5.70 5.47 7.02
N LEU A 73 -4.39 5.60 7.25
CA LEU A 73 -3.52 4.58 7.85
C LEU A 73 -3.73 3.22 7.18
N ALA A 74 -3.49 3.22 5.88
CA ALA A 74 -3.86 2.14 4.99
C ALA A 74 -2.72 1.14 4.81
N THR A 75 -3.08 -0.14 4.79
CA THR A 75 -2.23 -1.23 4.34
C THR A 75 -2.96 -1.99 3.25
N THR A 76 -2.28 -2.28 2.15
CA THR A 76 -2.84 -3.09 1.08
C THR A 76 -1.80 -4.02 0.49
N GLN A 77 -2.27 -5.16 0.03
CA GLN A 77 -1.49 -6.10 -0.75
C GLN A 77 -2.06 -6.13 -2.17
N MET A 78 -1.21 -5.84 -3.14
CA MET A 78 -1.55 -5.91 -4.57
C MET A 78 -0.47 -6.71 -5.28
N ASP A 79 -0.86 -7.71 -6.04
CA ASP A 79 0.05 -8.66 -6.71
C ASP A 79 1.08 -9.23 -5.71
N ASN A 80 2.36 -8.94 -5.90
CA ASN A 80 3.45 -9.39 -5.04
C ASN A 80 4.00 -8.29 -4.12
N GLY A 81 3.33 -7.16 -3.99
CA GLY A 81 3.78 -6.01 -3.22
C GLY A 81 2.88 -5.69 -2.04
N TYR A 82 3.49 -5.28 -0.95
CA TYR A 82 2.82 -4.74 0.23
C TYR A 82 3.01 -3.23 0.26
N TYR A 83 1.93 -2.51 0.38
CA TYR A 83 1.90 -1.06 0.40
C TYR A 83 1.30 -0.61 1.72
N GLU A 84 1.99 0.27 2.39
CA GLU A 84 1.50 0.98 3.57
C GLU A 84 1.53 2.46 3.29
N GLY A 85 0.64 3.22 3.91
CA GLY A 85 0.63 4.67 3.75
C GLY A 85 -0.24 5.36 4.78
N GLU A 86 0.14 6.59 5.11
CA GLU A 86 -0.69 7.45 5.96
C GLU A 86 -2.05 7.71 5.29
N THR A 87 -2.04 7.88 3.98
CA THR A 87 -3.27 8.02 3.20
C THR A 87 -3.09 7.38 1.82
N ILE A 88 -4.03 6.51 1.45
CA ILE A 88 -4.19 5.99 0.09
C ILE A 88 -5.43 6.64 -0.51
N LYS A 89 -5.29 7.31 -1.66
CA LYS A 89 -6.39 7.91 -2.43
C LYS A 89 -6.57 7.16 -3.73
N LYS A 90 -7.74 6.58 -3.94
CA LYS A 90 -8.16 6.03 -5.22
C LYS A 90 -8.72 7.14 -6.08
N ILE A 91 -8.07 7.42 -7.20
CA ILE A 91 -8.46 8.48 -8.15
C ILE A 91 -9.26 7.89 -9.31
N SER A 92 -8.88 6.70 -9.77
CA SER A 92 -9.58 5.95 -10.80
C SER A 92 -9.51 4.45 -10.48
N ARG A 93 -10.00 3.61 -11.39
CA ARG A 93 -9.95 2.16 -11.24
C ARG A 93 -8.51 1.64 -11.11
N ASP A 94 -7.60 2.26 -11.85
CA ASP A 94 -6.23 1.77 -12.02
C ASP A 94 -5.17 2.73 -11.45
N GLU A 95 -5.58 3.81 -10.74
CA GLU A 95 -4.66 4.80 -10.20
C GLU A 95 -4.88 5.04 -8.70
N LEU A 96 -3.81 4.88 -7.93
CA LEU A 96 -3.74 5.19 -6.51
C LEU A 96 -2.65 6.21 -6.23
N PHE A 97 -2.91 7.13 -5.32
CA PHE A 97 -1.90 8.01 -4.71
C PHE A 97 -1.71 7.61 -3.26
N ILE A 98 -0.47 7.42 -2.86
CA ILE A 98 -0.07 7.06 -1.50
C ILE A 98 0.79 8.21 -0.96
N SER A 99 0.39 8.75 0.19
CA SER A 99 1.15 9.76 0.91
C SER A 99 1.88 9.11 2.07
N ASN A 100 3.15 9.47 2.26
CA ASN A 100 4.04 8.91 3.30
C ASN A 100 3.95 7.38 3.29
N GLY A 101 4.27 6.81 2.12
CA GLY A 101 4.08 5.41 1.85
C GLY A 101 5.36 4.59 1.97
N ARG A 102 5.17 3.31 2.27
CA ARG A 102 6.18 2.25 2.22
C ARG A 102 5.76 1.19 1.22
N TYR A 103 6.72 0.70 0.48
CA TYR A 103 6.55 -0.41 -0.46
C TYR A 103 7.59 -1.48 -0.19
N THR A 104 7.17 -2.71 -0.07
CA THR A 104 8.07 -3.86 0.05
C THR A 104 7.50 -5.08 -0.67
N THR A 105 8.37 -5.98 -1.07
CA THR A 105 8.00 -7.33 -1.54
C THR A 105 8.28 -8.40 -0.48
N CYS A 106 8.70 -7.98 0.72
CA CYS A 106 8.93 -8.88 1.85
C CYS A 106 7.62 -9.15 2.58
N ASP A 107 7.29 -10.42 2.78
CA ASP A 107 6.07 -10.91 3.46
C ASP A 107 6.21 -11.00 5.00
N ALA A 108 7.38 -10.66 5.53
CA ALA A 108 7.61 -10.67 6.97
C ALA A 108 6.81 -9.55 7.67
N PRO A 109 6.29 -9.79 8.90
CA PRO A 109 5.59 -8.76 9.69
C PRO A 109 6.44 -7.50 9.93
N GLN A 110 7.76 -7.66 10.03
CA GLN A 110 8.75 -6.59 9.96
C GLN A 110 9.60 -6.84 8.72
N PRO A 111 9.41 -6.07 7.66
CA PRO A 111 10.11 -6.32 6.41
C PRO A 111 11.62 -6.03 6.56
N HIS A 112 12.44 -6.91 6.02
CA HIS A 112 13.91 -6.74 6.04
C HIS A 112 14.38 -5.55 5.21
N PHE A 113 13.57 -5.17 4.21
CA PHE A 113 13.81 -3.98 3.38
C PHE A 113 12.49 -3.37 2.94
N TYR A 114 12.49 -2.07 2.74
CA TYR A 114 11.37 -1.35 2.14
C TYR A 114 11.84 -0.06 1.47
N PHE A 115 11.04 0.38 0.51
CA PHE A 115 11.17 1.69 -0.08
C PHE A 115 10.17 2.63 0.57
N GLU A 116 10.64 3.78 1.03
CA GLU A 116 9.79 4.82 1.62
C GLU A 116 9.79 6.06 0.73
N SER A 117 8.64 6.69 0.61
CA SER A 117 8.50 7.93 -0.13
C SER A 117 7.34 8.76 0.41
N PRO A 118 7.49 10.08 0.50
CA PRO A 118 6.38 10.97 0.86
C PRO A 118 5.29 11.00 -0.22
N LYS A 119 5.63 10.69 -1.46
CA LYS A 119 4.69 10.70 -2.59
C LYS A 119 4.91 9.47 -3.47
N MET A 120 3.90 8.63 -3.56
CA MET A 120 3.87 7.49 -4.46
C MET A 120 2.62 7.54 -5.33
N LYS A 121 2.76 7.21 -6.60
CA LYS A 121 1.66 6.97 -7.53
C LYS A 121 1.76 5.53 -8.04
N VAL A 122 0.71 4.76 -7.80
CA VAL A 122 0.61 3.38 -8.24
C VAL A 122 -0.35 3.31 -9.41
N TYR A 123 0.13 2.79 -10.52
CA TYR A 123 -0.68 2.29 -11.61
C TYR A 123 -0.87 0.79 -11.38
N VAL A 124 -2.07 0.41 -10.99
CA VAL A 124 -2.38 -0.97 -10.57
C VAL A 124 -2.03 -1.95 -11.69
N ARG A 125 -1.25 -2.97 -11.37
CA ARG A 125 -0.75 -3.99 -12.30
C ARG A 125 0.16 -3.46 -13.41
N ASP A 126 0.78 -2.32 -13.21
CA ASP A 126 1.72 -1.74 -14.16
C ASP A 126 2.98 -1.26 -13.44
N ILE A 127 3.02 -0.03 -12.96
CA ILE A 127 4.19 0.57 -12.31
C ILE A 127 3.82 1.34 -11.04
N LEU A 128 4.80 1.41 -10.13
CA LEU A 128 4.85 2.34 -9.01
C LEU A 128 5.88 3.43 -9.31
N VAL A 129 5.47 4.68 -9.23
CA VAL A 129 6.36 5.85 -9.32
C VAL A 129 6.41 6.53 -7.96
N ALA A 130 7.60 6.84 -7.46
CA ALA A 130 7.81 7.46 -6.16
C ALA A 130 8.84 8.58 -6.22
N GLU A 131 8.63 9.65 -5.43
CA GLU A 131 9.47 10.86 -5.45
C GLU A 131 9.47 11.56 -4.07
N PRO A 132 10.66 11.76 -3.45
CA PRO A 132 11.89 10.98 -3.60
C PRO A 132 11.74 9.57 -3.05
N VAL A 133 12.73 8.69 -3.29
CA VAL A 133 12.73 7.31 -2.81
C VAL A 133 13.89 7.10 -1.85
N TYR A 134 13.59 6.52 -0.71
CA TYR A 134 14.56 6.07 0.28
C TYR A 134 14.49 4.56 0.42
N LEU A 135 15.62 3.89 0.29
CA LEU A 135 15.73 2.46 0.58
C LEU A 135 16.18 2.27 2.02
N TYR A 136 15.40 1.52 2.77
CA TYR A 136 15.72 1.07 4.12
C TYR A 136 16.03 -0.42 4.12
N ILE A 137 17.05 -0.81 4.88
CA ILE A 137 17.39 -2.20 5.19
C ILE A 137 17.48 -2.31 6.72
N SER A 138 16.66 -3.15 7.33
CA SER A 138 16.55 -3.29 8.79
C SER A 138 16.40 -1.92 9.49
N ASP A 139 15.48 -1.09 8.97
CA ASP A 139 15.17 0.27 9.44
C ASP A 139 16.31 1.30 9.35
N VAL A 140 17.42 0.93 8.68
CA VAL A 140 18.53 1.85 8.40
C VAL A 140 18.41 2.38 6.97
N PRO A 141 18.38 3.71 6.76
CA PRO A 141 18.38 4.29 5.41
C PRO A 141 19.77 4.09 4.77
N VAL A 142 19.81 3.34 3.69
CA VAL A 142 21.07 2.99 3.00
C VAL A 142 21.26 3.70 1.67
N PHE A 143 20.15 4.15 1.07
CA PHE A 143 20.20 4.76 -0.25
C PHE A 143 19.02 5.73 -0.47
N ALA A 144 19.27 6.78 -1.26
CA ALA A 144 18.24 7.75 -1.64
C ALA A 144 18.36 8.09 -3.13
N LEU A 145 17.20 8.16 -3.79
CA LEU A 145 17.08 8.59 -5.19
C LEU A 145 16.09 9.75 -5.28
N PRO A 146 16.29 10.69 -6.22
CA PRO A 146 15.32 11.76 -6.44
C PRO A 146 13.97 11.25 -6.94
N PHE A 147 13.94 10.12 -7.64
CA PHE A 147 12.74 9.41 -8.06
C PHE A 147 13.04 7.92 -8.29
N GLY A 148 12.01 7.09 -8.25
CA GLY A 148 12.09 5.66 -8.56
C GLY A 148 10.86 5.20 -9.34
N ILE A 149 11.07 4.23 -10.23
CA ILE A 149 10.01 3.54 -10.96
C ILE A 149 10.19 2.04 -10.71
N PHE A 150 9.15 1.42 -10.19
CA PHE A 150 9.15 0.00 -9.82
C PHE A 150 8.02 -0.70 -10.58
N PRO A 151 8.25 -1.89 -11.16
CA PRO A 151 7.17 -2.70 -11.72
C PRO A 151 6.25 -3.17 -10.58
N SER A 152 4.94 -2.99 -10.74
CA SER A 152 3.94 -3.42 -9.77
C SER A 152 3.19 -4.67 -10.20
N HIS A 153 3.57 -5.30 -11.30
CA HIS A 153 2.97 -6.54 -11.79
C HIS A 153 3.89 -7.74 -11.58
N GLY A 154 3.30 -8.88 -11.28
CA GLY A 154 4.03 -10.15 -11.24
C GLY A 154 4.41 -10.61 -12.64
N GLY A 155 5.71 -10.85 -12.89
CA GLY A 155 6.22 -11.33 -14.16
C GLY A 155 7.62 -10.80 -14.49
N ARG A 156 8.08 -11.06 -15.71
CA ARG A 156 9.35 -10.49 -16.20
C ARG A 156 9.11 -9.03 -16.59
N ALA A 157 9.67 -8.12 -15.81
CA ALA A 157 9.68 -6.69 -16.14
C ALA A 157 11.12 -6.26 -16.46
N SER A 158 11.25 -5.35 -17.42
CA SER A 158 12.52 -4.68 -17.65
C SER A 158 12.87 -3.85 -16.42
N GLY A 159 14.07 -3.99 -15.90
CA GLY A 159 14.49 -3.28 -14.71
C GLY A 159 15.96 -3.46 -14.41
N ILE A 160 16.42 -2.77 -13.36
CA ILE A 160 17.79 -2.90 -12.88
C ILE A 160 17.91 -4.24 -12.13
N ILE A 161 18.83 -5.07 -12.56
CA ILE A 161 19.18 -6.30 -11.85
C ILE A 161 19.93 -5.88 -10.60
N SER A 162 19.43 -6.32 -9.44
CA SER A 162 20.09 -6.04 -8.16
C SER A 162 21.50 -6.59 -8.15
N PRO A 163 22.51 -5.74 -7.89
CA PRO A 163 23.87 -6.21 -7.82
C PRO A 163 24.05 -7.16 -6.64
N ALA A 164 24.77 -8.26 -6.89
CA ALA A 164 25.27 -9.11 -5.83
C ALA A 164 26.68 -8.62 -5.43
N TYR A 165 26.93 -8.49 -4.15
CA TYR A 165 28.25 -8.16 -3.64
C TYR A 165 28.83 -9.36 -2.90
N GLY A 166 30.13 -9.48 -2.95
CA GLY A 166 30.85 -10.55 -2.27
C GLY A 166 32.29 -10.16 -2.00
N ARG A 167 32.99 -11.01 -1.25
CA ARG A 167 34.41 -10.87 -1.00
C ARG A 167 35.10 -12.15 -1.45
N ASP A 168 36.03 -12.00 -2.37
CA ASP A 168 36.95 -13.04 -2.79
C ASP A 168 38.29 -12.90 -2.02
N MET A 169 38.94 -14.01 -1.71
CA MET A 169 40.20 -13.96 -0.97
C MET A 169 41.37 -13.43 -1.80
N ASP A 170 41.32 -13.63 -3.12
CA ASP A 170 42.40 -13.27 -4.02
C ASP A 170 42.21 -11.87 -4.61
N TYR A 171 40.95 -11.48 -4.91
CA TYR A 171 40.62 -10.24 -5.60
C TYR A 171 39.96 -9.18 -4.71
N GLY A 172 39.61 -9.51 -3.45
CA GLY A 172 38.98 -8.58 -2.51
C GLY A 172 37.47 -8.46 -2.70
N TRP A 173 36.92 -7.28 -2.49
CA TRP A 173 35.51 -7.01 -2.65
C TRP A 173 35.13 -6.89 -4.11
N TYR A 174 34.06 -7.56 -4.52
CA TYR A 174 33.53 -7.47 -5.88
C TYR A 174 32.03 -7.20 -5.89
N LEU A 175 31.58 -6.55 -6.96
CA LEU A 175 30.18 -6.33 -7.29
C LEU A 175 29.91 -7.06 -8.61
N SER A 176 28.91 -7.93 -8.62
CA SER A 176 28.52 -8.71 -9.79
C SER A 176 27.06 -8.52 -10.14
N HIS A 177 26.67 -8.90 -11.35
CA HIS A 177 25.29 -8.87 -11.84
C HIS A 177 24.65 -7.47 -11.92
N LEU A 178 25.45 -6.39 -11.97
CA LEU A 178 24.90 -5.09 -12.30
C LEU A 178 24.50 -5.07 -13.77
N GLY A 179 23.21 -4.94 -14.01
CA GLY A 179 22.67 -4.95 -15.37
C GLY A 179 21.27 -4.36 -15.44
N TYR A 180 20.81 -4.17 -16.66
CA TYR A 180 19.44 -3.83 -17.00
C TYR A 180 18.87 -4.95 -17.89
N TYR A 181 17.66 -5.45 -17.54
CA TYR A 181 16.98 -6.49 -18.28
C TYR A 181 15.89 -5.90 -19.15
#